data_6982e7a5773efb4c0e12e3d5a1e41f45
#
_entry.id   6982e7a5773efb4c0e12e3d5a1e41f45
#
_cell.length_a   1.000
_cell.length_b   1.000
_cell.length_c   1.000
_cell.angle_alpha   90.00
_cell.angle_beta   90.00
_cell.angle_gamma   90.00
#
_symmetry.space_group_name_H-M   'P 1'
#
loop_
_entity.id
_entity.type
_entity.pdbx_description
1 polymer ?
#
loop_
_entity_poly.entity_id
_entity_poly.type
_entity_poly.pdbx_seq_one_letter_code
_entity_poly.pdbx_strand_id
1 'polypeptide(L)'
;MNAQFIVNGIVNAALIAPPAIALSLLFGVLRFPNFAIGGYITAGAFIAYAANVEAGLPLWLAGAIAMAGTALLVWLSDEIVFKPMRGSDPVTLLVVSIALTFIIEHVVRLIYTADVRGFDLPLQRPYRFGDIRITQEQIELLVLAVVIGIAVHALLAYTRIGKAIRATADNPMLAEVRGVSTAQVIMATWFIAGALFGLTGVLAGLDLVIEPLIGWNLTIPIFAAAILGGIGSPYGAMLGALMVGLAEELTILVLPSTYKLGVGFIIIAILLLIRPHGLLGTPEIRK
;
A
#
# COMPACT_ATOMS: atom_id res chain seq x y z
N MET A 1 -5.73 29.53 2.34
CA MET A 1 -6.43 28.43 1.65
C MET A 1 -5.48 27.46 0.96
N ASN A 2 -4.51 27.91 0.16
CA ASN A 2 -3.64 26.98 -0.58
C ASN A 2 -2.74 26.09 0.30
N ALA A 3 -2.31 26.57 1.48
CA ALA A 3 -1.47 25.79 2.39
C ALA A 3 -2.18 24.54 2.96
N GLN A 4 -3.49 24.60 3.21
CA GLN A 4 -4.27 23.46 3.71
C GLN A 4 -4.29 22.30 2.68
N PHE A 5 -4.45 22.59 1.39
CA PHE A 5 -4.44 21.55 0.35
C PHE A 5 -3.07 20.87 0.23
N ILE A 6 -1.98 21.62 0.43
CA ILE A 6 -0.63 21.03 0.45
C ILE A 6 -0.49 20.08 1.65
N VAL A 7 -0.94 20.49 2.84
CA VAL A 7 -0.90 19.65 4.05
C VAL A 7 -1.74 18.37 3.83
N ASN A 8 -2.97 18.51 3.34
CA ASN A 8 -3.83 17.36 3.03
C ASN A 8 -3.20 16.45 1.97
N GLY A 9 -2.55 17.03 0.94
CA GLY A 9 -1.85 16.25 -0.06
C GLY A 9 -0.66 15.46 0.50
N ILE A 10 0.06 16.00 1.48
CA ILE A 10 1.14 15.30 2.18
C ILE A 10 0.56 14.17 3.07
N VAL A 11 -0.56 14.41 3.75
CA VAL A 11 -1.26 13.38 4.54
C VAL A 11 -1.75 12.24 3.63
N ASN A 12 -2.38 12.57 2.51
CA ASN A 12 -2.82 11.58 1.52
C ASN A 12 -1.62 10.79 0.94
N ALA A 13 -0.52 11.48 0.64
CA ALA A 13 0.72 10.84 0.20
C ALA A 13 1.28 9.86 1.26
N ALA A 14 1.22 10.25 2.53
CA ALA A 14 1.67 9.40 3.63
C ALA A 14 0.79 8.14 3.81
N LEU A 15 -0.50 8.23 3.49
CA LEU A 15 -1.41 7.08 3.46
C LEU A 15 -1.11 6.13 2.29
N ILE A 16 -0.80 6.68 1.10
CA ILE A 16 -0.53 5.92 -0.12
C ILE A 16 0.88 5.30 -0.13
N ALA A 17 1.87 5.92 0.54
CA ALA A 17 3.27 5.51 0.45
C ALA A 17 3.55 4.08 0.95
N PRO A 18 3.10 3.63 2.14
CA PRO A 18 3.38 2.27 2.62
C PRO A 18 2.87 1.17 1.67
N PRO A 19 1.62 1.20 1.17
CA PRO A 19 1.13 0.17 0.27
C PRO A 19 1.74 0.27 -1.13
N ALA A 20 2.13 1.46 -1.60
CA ALA A 20 2.85 1.62 -2.86
C ALA A 20 4.26 1.00 -2.80
N ILE A 21 4.96 1.17 -1.67
CA ILE A 21 6.23 0.49 -1.39
C ILE A 21 6.03 -1.03 -1.40
N ALA A 22 5.00 -1.53 -0.70
CA ALA A 22 4.69 -2.96 -0.62
C ALA A 22 4.40 -3.55 -2.00
N LEU A 23 3.57 -2.87 -2.80
CA LEU A 23 3.27 -3.25 -4.18
C LEU A 23 4.54 -3.28 -5.04
N SER A 24 5.38 -2.26 -4.91
CA SER A 24 6.64 -2.17 -5.65
C SER A 24 7.62 -3.29 -5.29
N LEU A 25 7.70 -3.67 -4.01
CA LEU A 25 8.50 -4.81 -3.56
C LEU A 25 7.98 -6.14 -4.13
N LEU A 26 6.66 -6.36 -4.06
CA LEU A 26 6.05 -7.57 -4.62
C LEU A 26 6.27 -7.66 -6.12
N PHE A 27 6.04 -6.57 -6.85
CA PHE A 27 6.24 -6.55 -8.30
C PHE A 27 7.71 -6.79 -8.68
N GLY A 28 8.66 -6.21 -7.96
CA GLY A 28 10.09 -6.40 -8.20
C GLY A 28 10.52 -7.87 -8.14
N VAL A 29 9.93 -8.63 -7.20
CA VAL A 29 10.28 -10.04 -7.00
C VAL A 29 9.41 -10.99 -7.84
N LEU A 30 8.10 -10.73 -7.95
CA LEU A 30 7.11 -11.65 -8.55
C LEU A 30 6.77 -11.31 -10.01
N ARG A 31 7.04 -10.07 -10.44
CA ARG A 31 6.85 -9.57 -11.82
C ARG A 31 5.43 -9.68 -12.36
N PHE A 32 4.42 -9.57 -11.50
CA PHE A 32 3.03 -9.40 -11.92
C PHE A 32 2.32 -8.33 -11.09
N PRO A 33 1.37 -7.57 -11.67
CA PRO A 33 0.59 -6.59 -10.94
C PRO A 33 -0.43 -7.30 -10.04
N ASN A 34 -0.31 -7.10 -8.73
CA ASN A 34 -1.15 -7.75 -7.73
C ASN A 34 -2.26 -6.81 -7.26
N PHE A 35 -3.48 -7.01 -7.75
CA PHE A 35 -4.65 -6.23 -7.34
C PHE A 35 -5.27 -6.70 -6.02
N ALA A 36 -4.82 -7.83 -5.43
CA ALA A 36 -5.32 -8.27 -4.13
C ALA A 36 -4.99 -7.30 -2.97
N ILE A 37 -4.16 -6.28 -3.22
CA ILE A 37 -3.80 -5.25 -2.26
C ILE A 37 -5.03 -4.56 -1.64
N GLY A 38 -6.07 -4.29 -2.42
CA GLY A 38 -7.32 -3.71 -1.91
C GLY A 38 -7.95 -4.58 -0.83
N GLY A 39 -8.13 -5.86 -1.12
CA GLY A 39 -8.67 -6.83 -0.15
C GLY A 39 -7.78 -6.95 1.09
N TYR A 40 -6.46 -6.94 0.95
CA TYR A 40 -5.55 -7.03 2.10
C TYR A 40 -5.61 -5.79 2.99
N ILE A 41 -5.71 -4.59 2.43
CA ILE A 41 -5.89 -3.34 3.18
C ILE A 41 -7.22 -3.38 3.92
N THR A 42 -8.30 -3.79 3.26
CA THR A 42 -9.61 -3.97 3.89
C THR A 42 -9.53 -4.97 5.05
N ALA A 43 -8.92 -6.14 4.85
CA ALA A 43 -8.73 -7.13 5.92
C ALA A 43 -7.95 -6.53 7.10
N GLY A 44 -6.87 -5.77 6.83
CA GLY A 44 -6.09 -5.08 7.85
C GLY A 44 -6.90 -4.09 8.67
N ALA A 45 -7.74 -3.28 8.01
CA ALA A 45 -8.62 -2.32 8.69
C ALA A 45 -9.62 -3.03 9.62
N PHE A 46 -10.23 -4.13 9.16
CA PHE A 46 -11.21 -4.87 9.96
C PHE A 46 -10.57 -5.73 11.05
N ILE A 47 -9.38 -6.28 10.86
CA ILE A 47 -8.62 -6.93 11.93
C ILE A 47 -8.28 -5.91 13.03
N ALA A 48 -7.85 -4.70 12.66
CA ALA A 48 -7.61 -3.64 13.62
C ALA A 48 -8.89 -3.22 14.35
N TYR A 49 -10.00 -3.09 13.63
CA TYR A 49 -11.31 -2.77 14.19
C TYR A 49 -11.72 -3.82 15.23
N ALA A 50 -11.66 -5.10 14.89
CA ALA A 50 -11.98 -6.18 15.83
C ALA A 50 -11.09 -6.13 17.09
N ALA A 51 -9.80 -5.91 16.93
CA ALA A 51 -8.87 -5.82 18.04
C ALA A 51 -9.11 -4.56 18.92
N ASN A 52 -9.40 -3.41 18.32
CA ASN A 52 -9.59 -2.15 19.05
C ASN A 52 -10.98 -2.07 19.67
N VAL A 53 -12.04 -2.26 18.88
CA VAL A 53 -13.42 -2.01 19.32
C VAL A 53 -14.04 -3.22 20.00
N GLU A 54 -13.89 -4.43 19.44
CA GLU A 54 -14.54 -5.64 19.98
C GLU A 54 -13.73 -6.23 21.15
N ALA A 55 -12.39 -6.27 21.03
CA ALA A 55 -11.51 -6.78 22.09
C ALA A 55 -11.06 -5.71 23.09
N GLY A 56 -11.37 -4.42 22.86
CA GLY A 56 -11.03 -3.32 23.76
C GLY A 56 -9.53 -3.03 23.89
N LEU A 57 -8.74 -3.43 22.90
CA LEU A 57 -7.28 -3.24 22.93
C LEU A 57 -6.88 -1.82 22.51
N PRO A 58 -5.80 -1.28 23.07
CA PRO A 58 -5.30 0.02 22.62
C PRO A 58 -4.88 -0.02 21.15
N LEU A 59 -5.04 1.08 20.44
CA LEU A 59 -4.87 1.16 18.98
C LEU A 59 -3.49 0.69 18.50
N TRP A 60 -2.42 0.99 19.25
CA TRP A 60 -1.07 0.54 18.88
C TRP A 60 -0.93 -0.99 18.88
N LEU A 61 -1.62 -1.68 19.81
CA LEU A 61 -1.64 -3.14 19.87
C LEU A 61 -2.55 -3.73 18.77
N ALA A 62 -3.70 -3.09 18.53
CA ALA A 62 -4.59 -3.44 17.43
C ALA A 62 -3.87 -3.30 16.08
N GLY A 63 -3.06 -2.26 15.91
CA GLY A 63 -2.20 -2.07 14.74
C GLY A 63 -1.17 -3.19 14.56
N ALA A 64 -0.50 -3.60 15.63
CA ALA A 64 0.45 -4.71 15.57
C ALA A 64 -0.24 -6.04 15.20
N ILE A 65 -1.44 -6.28 15.74
CA ILE A 65 -2.26 -7.46 15.41
C ILE A 65 -2.71 -7.41 13.95
N ALA A 66 -3.13 -6.23 13.45
CA ALA A 66 -3.50 -6.06 12.06
C ALA A 66 -2.33 -6.31 11.11
N MET A 67 -1.14 -5.79 11.43
CA MET A 67 0.08 -6.06 10.65
C MET A 67 0.41 -7.56 10.60
N ALA A 68 0.40 -8.23 11.73
CA ALA A 68 0.70 -9.66 11.82
C ALA A 68 -0.38 -10.52 11.14
N GLY A 69 -1.66 -10.24 11.39
CA GLY A 69 -2.79 -10.96 10.82
C GLY A 69 -2.88 -10.80 9.31
N THR A 70 -2.68 -9.58 8.81
CA THR A 70 -2.65 -9.33 7.37
C THR A 70 -1.40 -9.95 6.72
N ALA A 71 -0.23 -9.91 7.36
CA ALA A 71 0.96 -10.57 6.85
C ALA A 71 0.76 -12.09 6.72
N LEU A 72 0.09 -12.70 7.69
CA LEU A 72 -0.28 -14.12 7.64
C LEU A 72 -1.28 -14.40 6.51
N LEU A 73 -2.33 -13.57 6.38
CA LEU A 73 -3.34 -13.69 5.31
C LEU A 73 -2.68 -13.59 3.92
N VAL A 74 -1.80 -12.63 3.75
CA VAL A 74 -1.07 -12.38 2.49
C VAL A 74 -0.14 -13.55 2.15
N TRP A 75 0.58 -14.08 3.14
CA TRP A 75 1.41 -15.27 2.97
C TRP A 75 0.57 -16.52 2.64
N LEU A 76 -0.55 -16.74 3.33
CA LEU A 76 -1.47 -17.84 3.02
C LEU A 76 -2.04 -17.72 1.61
N SER A 77 -2.34 -16.50 1.16
CA SER A 77 -2.80 -16.24 -0.21
C SER A 77 -1.73 -16.61 -1.24
N ASP A 78 -0.45 -16.34 -0.96
CA ASP A 78 0.65 -16.82 -1.81
C ASP A 78 0.70 -18.34 -1.84
N GLU A 79 0.74 -18.99 -0.69
CA GLU A 79 0.93 -20.45 -0.58
C GLU A 79 -0.21 -21.23 -1.25
N ILE A 80 -1.47 -20.77 -1.08
CA ILE A 80 -2.67 -21.48 -1.56
C ILE A 80 -3.03 -21.10 -2.99
N VAL A 81 -2.87 -19.82 -3.37
CA VAL A 81 -3.39 -19.29 -4.63
C VAL A 81 -2.26 -18.99 -5.62
N PHE A 82 -1.30 -18.14 -5.28
CA PHE A 82 -0.33 -17.67 -6.26
C PHE A 82 0.81 -18.66 -6.50
N LYS A 83 1.29 -19.37 -5.50
CA LYS A 83 2.39 -20.32 -5.62
C LYS A 83 2.10 -21.48 -6.59
N PRO A 84 0.92 -22.12 -6.57
CA PRO A 84 0.55 -23.12 -7.56
C PRO A 84 0.46 -22.56 -8.98
N MET A 85 0.19 -21.25 -9.11
CA MET A 85 -0.04 -20.58 -10.41
C MET A 85 1.17 -19.81 -10.93
N ARG A 86 2.34 -19.88 -10.28
CA ARG A 86 3.55 -19.12 -10.68
C ARG A 86 4.04 -19.39 -12.12
N GLY A 87 3.66 -20.51 -12.71
CA GLY A 87 3.94 -20.81 -14.11
C GLY A 87 2.92 -20.27 -15.11
N SER A 88 1.85 -19.63 -14.63
CA SER A 88 0.80 -19.06 -15.48
C SER A 88 1.21 -17.70 -16.04
N ASP A 89 0.51 -17.27 -17.09
CA ASP A 89 0.68 -15.95 -17.68
C ASP A 89 0.38 -14.82 -16.65
N PRO A 90 1.13 -13.69 -16.66
CA PRO A 90 0.93 -12.57 -15.75
C PRO A 90 -0.50 -12.00 -15.75
N VAL A 91 -1.21 -12.06 -16.90
CA VAL A 91 -2.61 -11.62 -16.98
C VAL A 91 -3.53 -12.53 -16.17
N THR A 92 -3.28 -13.85 -16.18
CA THR A 92 -4.03 -14.80 -15.35
C THR A 92 -3.83 -14.50 -13.87
N LEU A 93 -2.60 -14.25 -13.43
CA LEU A 93 -2.31 -13.88 -12.04
C LEU A 93 -2.97 -12.56 -11.64
N LEU A 94 -3.03 -11.59 -12.56
CA LEU A 94 -3.74 -10.32 -12.37
C LEU A 94 -5.25 -10.57 -12.11
N VAL A 95 -5.91 -11.34 -12.99
CA VAL A 95 -7.35 -11.66 -12.84
C VAL A 95 -7.62 -12.40 -11.53
N VAL A 96 -6.78 -13.37 -11.18
CA VAL A 96 -6.87 -14.10 -9.90
C VAL A 96 -6.71 -13.15 -8.70
N SER A 97 -5.81 -12.18 -8.78
CA SER A 97 -5.62 -11.21 -7.70
C SER A 97 -6.83 -10.29 -7.52
N ILE A 98 -7.51 -9.90 -8.60
CA ILE A 98 -8.78 -9.15 -8.53
C ILE A 98 -9.88 -10.02 -7.88
N ALA A 99 -9.99 -11.28 -8.30
CA ALA A 99 -10.97 -12.21 -7.72
C ALA A 99 -10.73 -12.40 -6.21
N LEU A 100 -9.47 -12.47 -5.79
CA LEU A 100 -9.11 -12.59 -4.38
C LEU A 100 -9.52 -11.34 -3.57
N THR A 101 -9.36 -10.13 -4.13
CA THR A 101 -9.88 -8.90 -3.51
C THR A 101 -11.38 -9.02 -3.25
N PHE A 102 -12.16 -9.39 -4.26
CA PHE A 102 -13.61 -9.54 -4.09
C PHE A 102 -13.98 -10.62 -3.07
N ILE A 103 -13.26 -11.74 -3.04
CA ILE A 103 -13.49 -12.78 -2.02
C ILE A 103 -13.29 -12.18 -0.62
N ILE A 104 -12.17 -11.51 -0.37
CA ILE A 104 -11.87 -10.93 0.94
C ILE A 104 -12.91 -9.86 1.32
N GLU A 105 -13.24 -8.95 0.41
CA GLU A 105 -14.24 -7.91 0.65
C GLU A 105 -15.63 -8.49 0.96
N HIS A 106 -16.05 -9.55 0.26
CA HIS A 106 -17.34 -10.18 0.51
C HIS A 106 -17.34 -11.01 1.79
N VAL A 107 -16.22 -11.64 2.18
CA VAL A 107 -16.07 -12.28 3.50
C VAL A 107 -16.18 -11.23 4.60
N VAL A 108 -15.53 -10.08 4.45
CA VAL A 108 -15.66 -8.97 5.41
C VAL A 108 -17.10 -8.48 5.50
N ARG A 109 -17.80 -8.31 4.38
CA ARG A 109 -19.23 -7.92 4.36
C ARG A 109 -20.14 -8.97 5.00
N LEU A 110 -19.83 -10.24 4.86
CA LEU A 110 -20.59 -11.32 5.49
C LEU A 110 -20.51 -11.24 7.01
N ILE A 111 -19.34 -10.88 7.56
CA ILE A 111 -19.08 -10.80 9.00
C ILE A 111 -19.55 -9.47 9.59
N TYR A 112 -19.23 -8.37 8.92
CA TYR A 112 -19.36 -6.99 9.44
C TYR A 112 -20.47 -6.17 8.79
N THR A 113 -21.20 -6.72 7.81
CA THR A 113 -22.18 -5.99 6.98
C THR A 113 -21.52 -4.91 6.11
N ALA A 114 -22.32 -4.02 5.51
CA ALA A 114 -21.81 -2.91 4.71
C ALA A 114 -21.76 -1.57 5.48
N ASP A 115 -21.96 -1.64 6.81
CA ASP A 115 -22.04 -0.46 7.65
C ASP A 115 -20.68 0.22 7.79
N VAL A 116 -20.72 1.55 7.84
CA VAL A 116 -19.55 2.39 8.12
C VAL A 116 -19.20 2.28 9.61
N ARG A 117 -17.93 2.07 9.87
CA ARG A 117 -17.38 1.88 11.21
C ARG A 117 -16.20 2.83 11.46
N GLY A 118 -15.79 2.95 12.71
CA GLY A 118 -14.64 3.74 13.14
C GLY A 118 -13.98 3.09 14.34
N PHE A 119 -12.74 3.48 14.63
CA PHE A 119 -12.07 3.08 15.86
C PHE A 119 -12.66 3.78 17.06
N ASP A 120 -12.54 3.16 18.24
CA ASP A 120 -12.92 3.76 19.53
C ASP A 120 -11.82 4.70 20.00
N LEU A 121 -11.89 5.93 19.51
CA LEU A 121 -10.91 6.98 19.82
C LEU A 121 -11.60 8.18 20.48
N PRO A 122 -10.95 8.83 21.46
CA PRO A 122 -11.47 10.05 22.06
C PRO A 122 -11.50 11.16 21.01
N LEU A 123 -12.64 11.85 20.90
CA LEU A 123 -12.77 13.01 20.02
C LEU A 123 -11.80 14.12 20.43
N GLN A 124 -10.83 14.39 19.58
CA GLN A 124 -9.83 15.44 19.81
C GLN A 124 -10.08 16.64 18.91
N ARG A 125 -9.78 17.83 19.45
CA ARG A 125 -9.88 19.05 18.66
C ARG A 125 -8.67 19.18 17.75
N PRO A 126 -8.85 19.50 16.45
CA PRO A 126 -7.73 19.71 15.55
C PRO A 126 -6.86 20.89 16.01
N TYR A 127 -5.56 20.72 15.88
CA TYR A 127 -4.60 21.80 16.08
C TYR A 127 -4.77 22.85 14.97
N ARG A 128 -4.68 24.11 15.33
CA ARG A 128 -4.82 25.24 14.41
C ARG A 128 -3.54 26.07 14.38
N PHE A 129 -2.93 26.14 13.21
CA PHE A 129 -1.75 26.97 12.94
C PHE A 129 -2.11 27.99 11.86
N GLY A 130 -2.69 29.12 12.26
CA GLY A 130 -3.25 30.10 11.33
C GLY A 130 -4.43 29.52 10.53
N ASP A 131 -4.28 29.45 9.21
CA ASP A 131 -5.28 28.87 8.31
C ASP A 131 -5.21 27.34 8.19
N ILE A 132 -4.16 26.71 8.74
CA ILE A 132 -3.95 25.26 8.67
C ILE A 132 -4.63 24.59 9.85
N ARG A 133 -5.35 23.50 9.56
CA ARG A 133 -5.94 22.62 10.55
C ARG A 133 -5.39 21.21 10.32
N ILE A 134 -4.84 20.61 11.36
CA ILE A 134 -4.33 19.23 11.31
C ILE A 134 -4.83 18.48 12.54
N THR A 135 -5.33 17.27 12.36
CA THR A 135 -5.78 16.41 13.46
C THR A 135 -4.59 15.68 14.06
N GLN A 136 -4.77 15.15 15.27
CA GLN A 136 -3.72 14.35 15.90
C GLN A 136 -3.46 13.07 15.10
N GLU A 137 -4.52 12.44 14.61
CA GLU A 137 -4.44 11.22 13.80
C GLU A 137 -3.62 11.45 12.52
N GLN A 138 -3.78 12.61 11.88
CA GLN A 138 -2.99 13.00 10.71
C GLN A 138 -1.50 13.20 11.03
N ILE A 139 -1.19 13.76 12.22
CA ILE A 139 0.20 13.90 12.67
C ILE A 139 0.80 12.51 12.93
N GLU A 140 0.07 11.62 13.61
CA GLU A 140 0.51 10.25 13.86
C GLU A 140 0.74 9.49 12.56
N LEU A 141 -0.16 9.64 11.58
CA LEU A 141 -0.03 9.07 10.23
C LEU A 141 1.25 9.56 9.53
N LEU A 142 1.51 10.87 9.55
CA LEU A 142 2.73 11.44 8.95
C LEU A 142 4.00 10.91 9.62
N VAL A 143 4.05 10.90 10.95
CA VAL A 143 5.19 10.38 11.71
C VAL A 143 5.41 8.91 11.39
N LEU A 144 4.33 8.12 11.37
CA LEU A 144 4.40 6.69 11.11
C LEU A 144 4.85 6.40 9.67
N ALA A 145 4.37 7.16 8.68
CA ALA A 145 4.83 7.03 7.29
C ALA A 145 6.34 7.29 7.15
N VAL A 146 6.87 8.29 7.84
CA VAL A 146 8.32 8.57 7.87
C VAL A 146 9.09 7.43 8.54
N VAL A 147 8.62 6.94 9.68
CA VAL A 147 9.23 5.81 10.40
C VAL A 147 9.26 4.56 9.51
N ILE A 148 8.16 4.27 8.81
CA ILE A 148 8.07 3.16 7.86
C ILE A 148 9.07 3.34 6.72
N GLY A 149 9.13 4.53 6.13
CA GLY A 149 10.10 4.83 5.06
C GLY A 149 11.54 4.56 5.50
N ILE A 150 11.89 5.01 6.71
CA ILE A 150 13.22 4.75 7.32
C ILE A 150 13.41 3.27 7.60
N ALA A 151 12.40 2.57 8.15
CA ALA A 151 12.46 1.14 8.45
C ALA A 151 12.64 0.29 7.19
N VAL A 152 11.88 0.58 6.13
CA VAL A 152 12.03 -0.09 4.83
C VAL A 152 13.39 0.21 4.20
N HIS A 153 13.86 1.46 4.26
CA HIS A 153 15.20 1.81 3.83
C HIS A 153 16.26 1.00 4.59
N ALA A 154 16.18 0.97 5.92
CA ALA A 154 17.11 0.23 6.75
C ALA A 154 17.08 -1.28 6.46
N LEU A 155 15.88 -1.84 6.29
CA LEU A 155 15.69 -3.23 5.91
C LEU A 155 16.37 -3.53 4.57
N LEU A 156 16.09 -2.73 3.55
CA LEU A 156 16.63 -2.95 2.21
C LEU A 156 18.14 -2.67 2.13
N ALA A 157 18.65 -1.64 2.80
CA ALA A 157 20.06 -1.24 2.70
C ALA A 157 20.99 -2.10 3.55
N TYR A 158 20.60 -2.38 4.79
CA TYR A 158 21.52 -2.92 5.79
C TYR A 158 21.30 -4.40 6.12
N THR A 159 20.11 -4.99 5.84
CA THR A 159 19.85 -6.38 6.19
C THR A 159 20.27 -7.37 5.10
N ARG A 160 20.53 -8.63 5.51
CA ARG A 160 20.82 -9.73 4.57
C ARG A 160 19.62 -10.02 3.68
N ILE A 161 18.39 -9.98 4.24
CA ILE A 161 17.17 -10.23 3.50
C ILE A 161 16.89 -9.12 2.46
N GLY A 162 17.13 -7.85 2.80
CA GLY A 162 16.99 -6.73 1.87
C GLY A 162 17.98 -6.81 0.70
N LYS A 163 19.23 -7.25 0.96
CA LYS A 163 20.21 -7.50 -0.11
C LYS A 163 19.76 -8.65 -1.01
N ALA A 164 19.19 -9.71 -0.43
CA ALA A 164 18.66 -10.86 -1.18
C ALA A 164 17.44 -10.46 -2.02
N ILE A 165 16.51 -9.65 -1.49
CA ILE A 165 15.35 -9.11 -2.22
C ILE A 165 15.82 -8.31 -3.45
N ARG A 166 16.76 -7.39 -3.29
CA ARG A 166 17.30 -6.61 -4.41
C ARG A 166 18.00 -7.47 -5.45
N ALA A 167 18.86 -8.42 -5.03
CA ALA A 167 19.53 -9.33 -5.93
C ALA A 167 18.55 -10.19 -6.74
N THR A 168 17.47 -10.67 -6.10
CA THR A 168 16.41 -11.45 -6.77
C THR A 168 15.57 -10.59 -7.70
N ALA A 169 15.29 -9.33 -7.33
CA ALA A 169 14.58 -8.39 -8.18
C ALA A 169 15.37 -8.05 -9.46
N ASP A 170 16.70 -7.88 -9.34
CA ASP A 170 17.58 -7.60 -10.47
C ASP A 170 17.69 -8.82 -11.41
N ASN A 171 18.06 -9.98 -10.88
CA ASN A 171 18.17 -11.21 -11.64
C ASN A 171 18.01 -12.46 -10.75
N PRO A 172 16.82 -13.10 -10.76
CA PRO A 172 16.54 -14.24 -9.89
C PRO A 172 17.43 -15.44 -10.19
N MET A 173 17.74 -15.71 -11.46
CA MET A 173 18.59 -16.85 -11.87
C MET A 173 20.05 -16.65 -11.36
N LEU A 174 20.58 -15.44 -11.49
CA LEU A 174 21.93 -15.14 -11.00
C LEU A 174 21.98 -15.17 -9.47
N ALA A 175 20.92 -14.72 -8.80
CA ALA A 175 20.81 -14.78 -7.34
C ALA A 175 20.84 -16.24 -6.85
N GLU A 176 20.11 -17.15 -7.49
CA GLU A 176 20.12 -18.60 -7.17
C GLU A 176 21.52 -19.23 -7.35
N VAL A 177 22.19 -18.92 -8.45
CA VAL A 177 23.57 -19.41 -8.68
C VAL A 177 24.53 -18.93 -7.59
N ARG A 178 24.26 -17.75 -6.99
CA ARG A 178 25.01 -17.21 -5.87
C ARG A 178 24.56 -17.73 -4.50
N GLY A 179 23.65 -18.73 -4.46
CA GLY A 179 23.16 -19.38 -3.25
C GLY A 179 22.05 -18.64 -2.51
N VAL A 180 21.40 -17.64 -3.15
CA VAL A 180 20.22 -16.98 -2.59
C VAL A 180 19.00 -17.87 -2.81
N SER A 181 18.31 -18.26 -1.74
CA SER A 181 17.06 -19.01 -1.82
C SER A 181 15.92 -18.09 -2.24
N THR A 182 15.50 -18.15 -3.51
CA THR A 182 14.37 -17.37 -4.04
C THR A 182 13.08 -17.66 -3.30
N ALA A 183 12.83 -18.88 -2.86
CA ALA A 183 11.65 -19.22 -2.07
C ALA A 183 11.59 -18.44 -0.73
N GLN A 184 12.72 -18.33 -0.02
CA GLN A 184 12.79 -17.56 1.23
C GLN A 184 12.63 -16.05 0.97
N VAL A 185 13.20 -15.56 -0.13
CA VAL A 185 13.05 -14.15 -0.52
C VAL A 185 11.59 -13.82 -0.83
N ILE A 186 10.92 -14.66 -1.61
CA ILE A 186 9.51 -14.48 -1.94
C ILE A 186 8.67 -14.49 -0.67
N MET A 187 8.84 -15.48 0.20
CA MET A 187 8.12 -15.56 1.48
C MET A 187 8.33 -14.30 2.33
N ALA A 188 9.57 -13.85 2.49
CA ALA A 188 9.86 -12.64 3.25
C ALA A 188 9.23 -11.38 2.62
N THR A 189 9.23 -11.28 1.29
CA THR A 189 8.60 -10.16 0.58
C THR A 189 7.10 -10.13 0.82
N TRP A 190 6.43 -11.29 0.79
CA TRP A 190 5.00 -11.39 1.11
C TRP A 190 4.69 -10.99 2.56
N PHE A 191 5.49 -11.41 3.53
CA PHE A 191 5.32 -11.00 4.93
C PHE A 191 5.52 -9.49 5.12
N ILE A 192 6.56 -8.91 4.53
CA ILE A 192 6.83 -7.47 4.62
C ILE A 192 5.69 -6.69 3.96
N ALA A 193 5.29 -7.08 2.76
CA ALA A 193 4.20 -6.43 2.05
C ALA A 193 2.87 -6.56 2.81
N GLY A 194 2.56 -7.73 3.34
CA GLY A 194 1.36 -7.97 4.13
C GLY A 194 1.31 -7.14 5.41
N ALA A 195 2.43 -6.98 6.10
CA ALA A 195 2.53 -6.08 7.25
C ALA A 195 2.27 -4.62 6.87
N LEU A 196 2.81 -4.15 5.73
CA LEU A 196 2.57 -2.81 5.22
C LEU A 196 1.12 -2.60 4.79
N PHE A 197 0.46 -3.59 4.17
CA PHE A 197 -0.95 -3.51 3.83
C PHE A 197 -1.83 -3.48 5.08
N GLY A 198 -1.53 -4.31 6.09
CA GLY A 198 -2.23 -4.29 7.37
C GLY A 198 -2.13 -2.94 8.07
N LEU A 199 -0.94 -2.38 8.10
CA LEU A 199 -0.69 -1.05 8.63
C LEU A 199 -1.45 0.04 7.86
N THR A 200 -1.47 -0.06 6.52
CA THR A 200 -2.26 0.87 5.69
C THR A 200 -3.73 0.79 6.03
N GLY A 201 -4.27 -0.41 6.29
CA GLY A 201 -5.65 -0.58 6.75
C GLY A 201 -5.93 0.18 8.05
N VAL A 202 -5.00 0.15 9.01
CA VAL A 202 -5.10 0.95 10.25
C VAL A 202 -5.07 2.45 9.95
N LEU A 203 -4.11 2.90 9.15
CA LEU A 203 -3.96 4.32 8.79
C LEU A 203 -5.18 4.85 8.02
N ALA A 204 -5.70 4.04 7.10
CA ALA A 204 -6.90 4.38 6.35
C ALA A 204 -8.14 4.46 7.28
N GLY A 205 -8.25 3.56 8.24
CA GLY A 205 -9.33 3.60 9.24
C GLY A 205 -9.23 4.76 10.22
N LEU A 206 -8.04 5.37 10.38
CA LEU A 206 -7.83 6.58 11.19
C LEU A 206 -8.20 7.86 10.44
N ASP A 207 -7.84 7.97 9.18
CA ASP A 207 -8.03 9.20 8.37
C ASP A 207 -9.36 9.20 7.62
N LEU A 208 -9.85 8.02 7.28
CA LEU A 208 -11.10 7.80 6.56
C LEU A 208 -12.12 7.09 7.48
N VAL A 209 -13.07 6.41 6.85
CA VAL A 209 -14.03 5.54 7.53
C VAL A 209 -13.76 4.08 7.20
N ILE A 210 -13.96 3.18 8.14
CA ILE A 210 -13.79 1.75 7.93
C ILE A 210 -15.05 1.21 7.24
N GLU A 211 -14.92 0.86 5.97
CA GLU A 211 -15.94 0.24 5.15
C GLU A 211 -15.35 -0.90 4.32
N PRO A 212 -16.14 -1.89 3.85
CA PRO A 212 -15.59 -3.01 3.09
C PRO A 212 -14.87 -2.63 1.78
N LEU A 213 -15.18 -1.47 1.20
CA LEU A 213 -14.56 -0.96 -0.04
C LEU A 213 -13.33 -0.06 0.20
N ILE A 214 -12.93 0.16 1.46
CA ILE A 214 -11.83 1.08 1.79
C ILE A 214 -10.54 0.77 1.02
N GLY A 215 -10.16 -0.50 0.93
CA GLY A 215 -8.96 -0.90 0.21
C GLY A 215 -9.10 -0.79 -1.31
N TRP A 216 -10.29 -1.09 -1.86
CA TRP A 216 -10.56 -0.93 -3.28
C TRP A 216 -10.42 0.53 -3.72
N ASN A 217 -10.98 1.46 -2.95
CA ASN A 217 -10.90 2.89 -3.20
C ASN A 217 -9.45 3.42 -3.20
N LEU A 218 -8.55 2.81 -2.41
CA LEU A 218 -7.13 3.15 -2.37
C LEU A 218 -6.30 2.46 -3.47
N THR A 219 -6.82 1.42 -4.11
CA THR A 219 -6.05 0.60 -5.06
C THR A 219 -5.49 1.43 -6.21
N ILE A 220 -6.30 2.30 -6.82
CA ILE A 220 -5.90 3.11 -7.98
C ILE A 220 -4.83 4.15 -7.64
N PRO A 221 -4.97 4.98 -6.58
CA PRO A 221 -3.90 5.86 -6.12
C PRO A 221 -2.58 5.12 -5.82
N ILE A 222 -2.66 3.93 -5.21
CA ILE A 222 -1.49 3.11 -4.90
C ILE A 222 -0.77 2.65 -6.18
N PHE A 223 -1.52 2.13 -7.16
CA PHE A 223 -0.95 1.79 -8.45
C PHE A 223 -0.38 2.99 -9.19
N ALA A 224 -1.09 4.13 -9.16
CA ALA A 224 -0.59 5.38 -9.74
C ALA A 224 0.76 5.77 -9.12
N ALA A 225 0.88 5.71 -7.80
CA ALA A 225 2.10 6.01 -7.08
C ALA A 225 3.24 5.05 -7.43
N ALA A 226 2.96 3.74 -7.46
CA ALA A 226 3.97 2.73 -7.79
C ALA A 226 4.44 2.83 -9.25
N ILE A 227 3.52 3.07 -10.19
CA ILE A 227 3.83 3.22 -11.62
C ILE A 227 4.59 4.54 -11.85
N LEU A 228 4.11 5.65 -11.28
CA LEU A 228 4.77 6.96 -11.39
C LEU A 228 6.20 6.90 -10.83
N GLY A 229 6.36 6.26 -9.69
CA GLY A 229 7.66 6.09 -9.06
C GLY A 229 8.63 5.22 -9.85
N GLY A 230 8.10 4.28 -10.61
CA GLY A 230 8.82 3.21 -11.30
C GLY A 230 8.59 1.88 -10.60
N ILE A 231 7.83 1.01 -11.27
CA ILE A 231 7.45 -0.30 -10.71
C ILE A 231 8.71 -1.11 -10.38
N GLY A 232 8.76 -1.67 -9.17
CA GLY A 232 9.93 -2.40 -8.67
C GLY A 232 10.94 -1.55 -7.91
N SER A 233 10.75 -0.21 -7.86
CA SER A 233 11.58 0.70 -7.07
C SER A 233 10.83 1.20 -5.82
N PRO A 234 11.11 0.70 -4.61
CA PRO A 234 10.46 1.16 -3.37
C PRO A 234 10.65 2.66 -3.11
N TYR A 235 11.83 3.19 -3.42
CA TYR A 235 12.12 4.63 -3.29
C TYR A 235 11.34 5.46 -4.31
N GLY A 236 11.21 4.92 -5.54
CA GLY A 236 10.35 5.51 -6.55
C GLY A 236 8.90 5.57 -6.10
N ALA A 237 8.38 4.49 -5.53
CA ALA A 237 7.01 4.43 -5.03
C ALA A 237 6.72 5.49 -3.95
N MET A 238 7.68 5.80 -3.06
CA MET A 238 7.58 6.90 -2.09
C MET A 238 7.45 8.27 -2.76
N LEU A 239 8.30 8.54 -3.76
CA LEU A 239 8.22 9.80 -4.53
C LEU A 239 6.92 9.87 -5.34
N GLY A 240 6.52 8.74 -5.95
CA GLY A 240 5.26 8.63 -6.66
C GLY A 240 4.06 8.90 -5.76
N ALA A 241 4.06 8.36 -4.53
CA ALA A 241 3.01 8.61 -3.55
C ALA A 241 2.90 10.10 -3.18
N LEU A 242 4.05 10.78 -3.00
CA LEU A 242 4.06 12.21 -2.73
C LEU A 242 3.45 13.00 -3.90
N MET A 243 3.82 12.67 -5.12
CA MET A 243 3.29 13.36 -6.31
C MET A 243 1.81 13.09 -6.53
N VAL A 244 1.36 11.84 -6.39
CA VAL A 244 -0.06 11.47 -6.54
C VAL A 244 -0.90 12.13 -5.45
N GLY A 245 -0.49 12.03 -4.18
CA GLY A 245 -1.22 12.63 -3.07
C GLY A 245 -1.35 14.14 -3.19
N LEU A 246 -0.30 14.84 -3.61
CA LEU A 246 -0.35 16.28 -3.88
C LEU A 246 -1.23 16.60 -5.09
N ALA A 247 -1.12 15.84 -6.19
CA ALA A 247 -1.91 16.08 -7.39
C ALA A 247 -3.42 15.87 -7.13
N GLU A 248 -3.79 14.83 -6.40
CA GLU A 248 -5.18 14.57 -6.03
C GLU A 248 -5.78 15.70 -5.19
N GLU A 249 -5.06 16.23 -4.20
CA GLU A 249 -5.54 17.32 -3.37
C GLU A 249 -5.56 18.67 -4.10
N LEU A 250 -4.55 18.95 -4.91
CA LEU A 250 -4.51 20.19 -5.70
C LEU A 250 -5.59 20.24 -6.78
N THR A 251 -6.04 19.09 -7.25
CA THR A 251 -7.14 19.01 -8.22
C THR A 251 -8.44 19.57 -7.68
N ILE A 252 -8.70 19.48 -6.38
CA ILE A 252 -9.90 20.01 -5.74
C ILE A 252 -9.99 21.56 -5.89
N LEU A 253 -8.87 22.22 -6.14
CA LEU A 253 -8.85 23.66 -6.41
C LEU A 253 -9.51 24.05 -7.75
N VAL A 254 -9.55 23.10 -8.71
CA VAL A 254 -10.01 23.33 -10.08
C VAL A 254 -11.25 22.52 -10.42
N LEU A 255 -11.37 21.31 -9.87
CA LEU A 255 -12.44 20.35 -10.17
C LEU A 255 -13.17 19.93 -8.88
N PRO A 256 -14.45 19.54 -8.95
CA PRO A 256 -15.15 18.94 -7.82
C PRO A 256 -14.43 17.69 -7.28
N SER A 257 -14.50 17.45 -5.96
CA SER A 257 -13.83 16.34 -5.28
C SER A 257 -14.16 14.95 -5.84
N THR A 258 -15.30 14.80 -6.49
CA THR A 258 -15.73 13.56 -7.17
C THR A 258 -14.72 13.10 -8.25
N TYR A 259 -13.98 14.04 -8.85
CA TYR A 259 -12.99 13.74 -9.90
C TYR A 259 -11.60 13.38 -9.35
N LYS A 260 -11.41 13.44 -8.02
CA LYS A 260 -10.12 13.17 -7.37
C LYS A 260 -9.52 11.82 -7.79
N LEU A 261 -10.31 10.75 -7.78
CA LEU A 261 -9.88 9.41 -8.23
C LEU A 261 -9.50 9.36 -9.72
N GLY A 262 -10.15 10.17 -10.56
CA GLY A 262 -9.83 10.25 -11.98
C GLY A 262 -8.43 10.79 -12.27
N VAL A 263 -7.89 11.60 -11.37
CA VAL A 263 -6.55 12.17 -11.50
C VAL A 263 -5.48 11.10 -11.46
N GLY A 264 -5.61 10.10 -10.60
CA GLY A 264 -4.71 8.95 -10.56
C GLY A 264 -4.60 8.26 -11.93
N PHE A 265 -5.74 8.04 -12.61
CA PHE A 265 -5.77 7.45 -13.95
C PHE A 265 -5.12 8.37 -15.00
N ILE A 266 -5.37 9.68 -14.94
CA ILE A 266 -4.77 10.65 -15.87
C ILE A 266 -3.25 10.66 -15.68
N ILE A 267 -2.76 10.65 -14.44
CA ILE A 267 -1.34 10.60 -14.12
C ILE A 267 -0.71 9.33 -14.72
N ILE A 268 -1.34 8.16 -14.51
CA ILE A 268 -0.86 6.89 -15.07
C ILE A 268 -0.78 6.99 -16.60
N ALA A 269 -1.86 7.45 -17.26
CA ALA A 269 -1.94 7.54 -18.71
C ALA A 269 -0.86 8.46 -19.29
N ILE A 270 -0.70 9.66 -18.73
CA ILE A 270 0.32 10.62 -19.16
C ILE A 270 1.73 10.05 -18.95
N LEU A 271 1.97 9.44 -17.79
CA LEU A 271 3.29 8.89 -17.49
C LEU A 271 3.66 7.75 -18.43
N LEU A 272 2.77 6.80 -18.68
CA LEU A 272 3.02 5.68 -19.59
C LEU A 272 3.31 6.16 -21.01
N LEU A 273 2.74 7.29 -21.43
CA LEU A 273 3.02 7.89 -22.74
C LEU A 273 4.39 8.59 -22.79
N ILE A 274 4.84 9.25 -21.70
CA ILE A 274 6.04 10.09 -21.69
C ILE A 274 7.25 9.31 -21.15
N ARG A 275 7.07 8.56 -20.06
CA ARG A 275 8.12 7.79 -19.36
C ARG A 275 7.59 6.44 -18.86
N PRO A 276 7.51 5.41 -19.72
CA PRO A 276 6.95 4.11 -19.37
C PRO A 276 7.67 3.38 -18.22
N HIS A 277 8.91 3.77 -17.91
CA HIS A 277 9.70 3.20 -16.81
C HIS A 277 9.50 3.91 -15.48
N GLY A 278 8.68 4.97 -15.42
CA GLY A 278 8.52 5.79 -14.23
C GLY A 278 9.73 6.71 -13.94
N LEU A 279 9.73 7.32 -12.74
CA LEU A 279 10.75 8.29 -12.35
C LEU A 279 12.10 7.63 -12.01
N LEU A 280 12.09 6.54 -11.25
CA LEU A 280 13.28 5.82 -10.75
C LEU A 280 13.29 4.34 -11.19
N GLY A 281 12.50 3.97 -12.18
CA GLY A 281 12.53 2.63 -12.78
C GLY A 281 13.78 2.44 -13.65
N THR A 282 14.34 1.24 -13.62
CA THR A 282 15.45 0.85 -14.52
C THR A 282 14.87 0.40 -15.87
N PRO A 283 15.39 0.92 -17.01
CA PRO A 283 14.94 0.45 -18.31
C PRO A 283 15.27 -1.04 -18.49
N GLU A 284 14.27 -1.86 -18.80
CA GLU A 284 14.52 -3.25 -19.23
C GLU A 284 15.26 -3.21 -20.58
N ILE A 285 16.49 -3.70 -20.58
CA ILE A 285 17.22 -3.95 -21.82
C ILE A 285 16.59 -5.21 -22.43
N ARG A 286 15.61 -5.04 -23.33
CA ARG A 286 15.18 -6.12 -24.22
C ARG A 286 16.38 -6.58 -25.05
N LYS A 287 16.95 -7.73 -24.70
CA LYS A 287 17.83 -8.50 -25.62
C LYS A 287 16.99 -9.44 -26.44
#